data_b44ebd3f1f7f2fceabff1a852e4b4ef1
#
_entry.id   b44ebd3f1f7f2fceabff1a852e4b4ef1
#
_cell.length_a   1.000
_cell.length_b   1.000
_cell.length_c   1.000
_cell.angle_alpha   90.00
_cell.angle_beta   90.00
_cell.angle_gamma   90.00
#
_symmetry.space_group_name_H-M   'P 1'
#
loop_
_entity.id
_entity.type
_entity.pdbx_description
1 polymer ?
#
loop_
_entity_poly.entity_id
_entity_poly.type
_entity_poly.pdbx_seq_one_letter_code
_entity_poly.pdbx_strand_id
1 'polypeptide(L)'
;MNDSGMNTSQRADWVAPDCAGLNFYDCDQGLNLGVARYLSADLRAVVEPHMRELGQLAGSRLDELARVADRHRPVLHHRDAYGRDVDSIEYHPSFTEMERIAYGQFSIHRMSHVAGVFGWPEPMPPLIKYIFQYLFVQGEFGLMCPVSMTDTGITLLRNTSTRDVADKYLAQMLSDDIEQLYRCAQFLTEQGAGSDVGNIEVVAKPDGGQWRIFGDKWFCSSTDAEVILLLAPRKARPWAAKD
;
A
#
# COMPACT_ATOMS: atom_id res chain seq x y z
N MET A 1 15.74 15.02 -53.16
CA MET A 1 15.64 14.05 -52.05
C MET A 1 14.16 13.97 -51.71
N ASN A 2 13.51 12.87 -52.10
CA ASN A 2 12.07 12.68 -51.88
C ASN A 2 11.83 12.39 -50.41
N ASP A 3 11.26 13.33 -49.71
CA ASP A 3 10.62 13.11 -48.41
C ASP A 3 9.33 12.29 -48.68
N SER A 4 9.46 10.97 -48.67
CA SER A 4 8.32 10.07 -48.75
C SER A 4 7.53 10.21 -47.44
N GLY A 5 6.58 11.14 -47.43
CA GLY A 5 5.65 11.34 -46.35
C GLY A 5 5.00 10.01 -45.97
N MET A 6 5.43 9.43 -44.86
CA MET A 6 4.79 8.27 -44.30
C MET A 6 3.34 8.64 -43.97
N ASN A 7 2.40 7.91 -44.58
CA ASN A 7 0.97 8.13 -44.42
C ASN A 7 0.63 8.09 -42.91
N THR A 8 -0.02 9.14 -42.40
CA THR A 8 -0.39 9.25 -41.00
C THR A 8 -1.28 8.08 -40.51
N SER A 9 -2.02 7.40 -41.41
CA SER A 9 -2.78 6.19 -41.09
C SER A 9 -1.87 4.98 -40.75
N GLN A 10 -0.67 4.87 -41.34
CA GLN A 10 0.28 3.80 -41.02
C GLN A 10 0.99 3.99 -39.68
N ARG A 11 1.03 5.22 -39.15
CA ARG A 11 1.57 5.48 -37.79
C ARG A 11 0.58 5.10 -36.69
N ALA A 12 -0.71 5.13 -36.94
CA ALA A 12 -1.74 4.71 -35.99
C ALA A 12 -1.65 3.22 -35.65
N ASP A 13 -1.22 2.39 -36.60
CA ASP A 13 -1.07 0.94 -36.42
C ASP A 13 0.12 0.57 -35.50
N TRP A 14 1.01 1.51 -35.21
CA TRP A 14 2.17 1.29 -34.33
C TRP A 14 1.94 1.74 -32.88
N VAL A 15 0.83 2.38 -32.60
CA VAL A 15 0.45 2.83 -31.27
C VAL A 15 -0.45 1.77 -30.65
N ALA A 16 -0.09 1.31 -29.46
CA ALA A 16 -0.95 0.39 -28.70
C ALA A 16 -2.33 1.03 -28.51
N PRO A 17 -3.42 0.27 -28.68
CA PRO A 17 -4.75 0.79 -28.42
C PRO A 17 -4.87 1.26 -26.95
N ASP A 18 -5.64 2.33 -26.75
CA ASP A 18 -5.94 2.83 -25.42
C ASP A 18 -6.79 1.80 -24.66
N CYS A 19 -6.45 1.56 -23.41
CA CYS A 19 -7.19 0.68 -22.50
C CYS A 19 -8.16 1.47 -21.59
N ALA A 20 -8.23 2.79 -21.70
CA ALA A 20 -9.12 3.63 -20.90
C ALA A 20 -10.58 3.19 -21.08
N GLY A 21 -11.30 3.04 -19.97
CA GLY A 21 -12.69 2.62 -19.94
C GLY A 21 -12.94 1.12 -20.02
N LEU A 22 -11.89 0.31 -20.25
CA LEU A 22 -12.03 -1.15 -20.19
C LEU A 22 -12.18 -1.62 -18.73
N ASN A 23 -12.94 -2.69 -18.55
CA ASN A 23 -12.98 -3.38 -17.27
C ASN A 23 -11.79 -4.36 -17.18
N PHE A 24 -10.81 -4.08 -16.34
CA PHE A 24 -9.58 -4.87 -16.26
C PHE A 24 -9.81 -6.28 -15.69
N TYR A 25 -10.88 -6.51 -14.94
CA TYR A 25 -11.28 -7.85 -14.55
C TYR A 25 -11.83 -8.63 -15.74
N ASP A 26 -12.76 -8.04 -16.51
CA ASP A 26 -13.40 -8.73 -17.64
C ASP A 26 -12.43 -9.01 -18.79
N CYS A 27 -11.41 -8.16 -18.99
CA CYS A 27 -10.40 -8.35 -20.03
C CYS A 27 -9.34 -9.40 -19.69
N ASP A 28 -9.12 -9.71 -18.40
CA ASP A 28 -8.07 -10.64 -17.96
C ASP A 28 -8.57 -12.08 -17.91
N GLN A 29 -8.40 -12.78 -19.04
CA GLN A 29 -8.78 -14.20 -19.13
C GLN A 29 -7.97 -15.09 -18.18
N GLY A 30 -6.68 -14.75 -17.91
CA GLY A 30 -5.83 -15.50 -17.01
C GLY A 30 -6.32 -15.40 -15.56
N LEU A 31 -6.66 -14.18 -15.12
CA LEU A 31 -7.25 -13.95 -13.80
C LEU A 31 -8.60 -14.69 -13.67
N ASN A 32 -9.47 -14.57 -14.66
CA ASN A 32 -10.78 -15.23 -14.66
C ASN A 32 -10.68 -16.75 -14.55
N LEU A 33 -9.75 -17.38 -15.27
CA LEU A 33 -9.47 -18.82 -15.15
C LEU A 33 -8.93 -19.17 -13.76
N GLY A 34 -8.04 -18.35 -13.20
CA GLY A 34 -7.52 -18.52 -11.84
C GLY A 34 -8.63 -18.44 -10.79
N VAL A 35 -9.48 -17.42 -10.86
CA VAL A 35 -10.64 -17.23 -9.98
C VAL A 35 -11.58 -18.45 -10.06
N ALA A 36 -11.92 -18.90 -11.28
CA ALA A 36 -12.78 -20.07 -11.47
C ALA A 36 -12.15 -21.36 -10.93
N ARG A 37 -10.83 -21.49 -10.96
CA ARG A 37 -10.11 -22.71 -10.56
C ARG A 37 -9.87 -22.81 -9.06
N TYR A 38 -9.57 -21.69 -8.39
CA TYR A 38 -9.07 -21.68 -7.02
C TYR A 38 -10.07 -21.22 -5.97
N LEU A 39 -11.17 -20.56 -6.37
CA LEU A 39 -12.20 -20.13 -5.44
C LEU A 39 -13.38 -21.12 -5.44
N SER A 40 -13.94 -21.35 -4.25
CA SER A 40 -15.23 -22.05 -4.15
C SER A 40 -16.34 -21.25 -4.82
N ALA A 41 -17.39 -21.93 -5.25
CA ALA A 41 -18.53 -21.29 -5.91
C ALA A 41 -19.18 -20.22 -5.01
N ASP A 42 -19.32 -20.50 -3.72
CA ASP A 42 -19.93 -19.59 -2.73
C ASP A 42 -19.08 -18.32 -2.53
N LEU A 43 -17.77 -18.49 -2.31
CA LEU A 43 -16.86 -17.36 -2.15
C LEU A 43 -16.79 -16.53 -3.43
N ARG A 44 -16.71 -17.17 -4.58
CA ARG A 44 -16.71 -16.51 -5.88
C ARG A 44 -17.97 -15.69 -6.10
N ALA A 45 -19.14 -16.23 -5.78
CA ALA A 45 -20.41 -15.51 -5.91
C ALA A 45 -20.44 -14.21 -5.07
N VAL A 46 -19.74 -14.19 -3.93
CA VAL A 46 -19.62 -12.99 -3.09
C VAL A 46 -18.60 -11.99 -3.65
N VAL A 47 -17.39 -12.45 -4.03
CA VAL A 47 -16.29 -11.53 -4.32
C VAL A 47 -16.20 -11.08 -5.78
N GLU A 48 -16.69 -11.89 -6.73
CA GLU A 48 -16.56 -11.58 -8.17
C GLU A 48 -17.26 -10.28 -8.59
N PRO A 49 -18.46 -9.92 -8.08
CA PRO A 49 -19.06 -8.62 -8.35
C PRO A 49 -18.15 -7.44 -7.95
N HIS A 50 -17.49 -7.54 -6.79
CA HIS A 50 -16.56 -6.52 -6.30
C HIS A 50 -15.24 -6.50 -7.08
N MET A 51 -14.74 -7.66 -7.53
CA MET A 51 -13.59 -7.73 -8.44
C MET A 51 -13.88 -7.03 -9.77
N ARG A 52 -15.08 -7.22 -10.31
CA ARG A 52 -15.54 -6.56 -11.54
C ARG A 52 -15.71 -5.05 -11.32
N GLU A 53 -16.24 -4.63 -10.18
CA GLU A 53 -16.35 -3.22 -9.80
C GLU A 53 -14.97 -2.56 -9.71
N LEU A 54 -14.00 -3.18 -9.02
CA LEU A 54 -12.63 -2.66 -8.96
C LEU A 54 -11.94 -2.66 -10.32
N GLY A 55 -12.15 -3.70 -11.13
CA GLY A 55 -11.63 -3.76 -12.51
C GLY A 55 -12.14 -2.62 -13.38
N GLN A 56 -13.41 -2.22 -13.23
CA GLN A 56 -13.98 -1.06 -13.91
C GLN A 56 -13.36 0.24 -13.40
N LEU A 57 -13.19 0.39 -12.09
CA LEU A 57 -12.53 1.57 -11.50
C LEU A 57 -11.07 1.67 -11.95
N ALA A 58 -10.33 0.57 -12.00
CA ALA A 58 -8.93 0.54 -12.40
C ALA A 58 -8.74 1.01 -13.85
N GLY A 59 -9.63 0.65 -14.76
CA GLY A 59 -9.60 1.11 -16.15
C GLY A 59 -10.23 2.49 -16.39
N SER A 60 -10.72 3.17 -15.35
CA SER A 60 -11.39 4.48 -15.50
C SER A 60 -11.02 5.44 -14.37
N ARG A 61 -11.88 5.56 -13.36
CA ARG A 61 -11.75 6.58 -12.30
C ARG A 61 -10.43 6.50 -11.53
N LEU A 62 -9.95 5.30 -11.21
CA LEU A 62 -8.70 5.13 -10.47
C LEU A 62 -7.50 5.63 -11.30
N ASP A 63 -7.45 5.31 -12.59
CA ASP A 63 -6.42 5.81 -13.52
C ASP A 63 -6.48 7.35 -13.66
N GLU A 64 -7.68 7.94 -13.74
CA GLU A 64 -7.84 9.40 -13.75
C GLU A 64 -7.29 10.04 -12.47
N LEU A 65 -7.63 9.50 -11.30
CA LEU A 65 -7.15 9.98 -10.00
C LEU A 65 -5.63 9.87 -9.89
N ALA A 66 -5.06 8.75 -10.33
CA ALA A 66 -3.63 8.51 -10.34
C ALA A 66 -2.89 9.54 -11.20
N ARG A 67 -3.38 9.80 -12.41
CA ARG A 67 -2.82 10.83 -13.31
C ARG A 67 -2.90 12.25 -12.74
N VAL A 68 -3.94 12.56 -11.96
CA VAL A 68 -4.05 13.85 -11.27
C VAL A 68 -3.07 13.92 -10.11
N ALA A 69 -3.00 12.89 -9.28
CA ALA A 69 -2.08 12.81 -8.13
C ALA A 69 -0.62 12.92 -8.57
N ASP A 70 -0.22 12.25 -9.66
CA ASP A 70 1.14 12.32 -10.21
C ASP A 70 1.57 13.74 -10.59
N ARG A 71 0.64 14.55 -11.08
CA ARG A 71 0.88 15.97 -11.43
C ARG A 71 0.86 16.91 -10.23
N HIS A 72 0.26 16.49 -9.12
CA HIS A 72 0.12 17.27 -7.89
C HIS A 72 0.80 16.53 -6.74
N ARG A 73 2.12 16.62 -6.72
CA ARG A 73 2.96 15.92 -5.73
C ARG A 73 2.62 16.37 -4.31
N PRO A 74 2.80 15.49 -3.32
CA PRO A 74 2.66 15.86 -1.91
C PRO A 74 3.57 17.04 -1.53
N VAL A 75 3.07 17.91 -0.67
CA VAL A 75 3.81 19.10 -0.18
C VAL A 75 4.09 18.92 1.30
N LEU A 76 5.36 18.98 1.68
CA LEU A 76 5.77 18.95 3.08
C LEU A 76 5.74 20.36 3.66
N HIS A 77 4.96 20.53 4.72
CA HIS A 77 4.91 21.75 5.53
C HIS A 77 5.69 21.53 6.83
N HIS A 78 6.93 21.98 6.87
CA HIS A 78 7.77 21.87 8.08
C HIS A 78 7.25 22.72 9.22
N ARG A 79 6.74 23.91 8.91
CA ARG A 79 6.34 24.91 9.91
C ARG A 79 5.01 25.54 9.58
N ASP A 80 4.27 25.90 10.61
CA ASP A 80 3.06 26.71 10.46
C ASP A 80 3.41 28.21 10.27
N ALA A 81 2.35 29.03 10.11
CA ALA A 81 2.47 30.47 9.92
C ALA A 81 3.13 31.19 11.15
N TYR A 82 3.23 30.54 12.29
CA TYR A 82 3.83 31.06 13.51
C TYR A 82 5.27 30.54 13.75
N GLY A 83 5.80 29.73 12.82
CA GLY A 83 7.14 29.15 12.91
C GLY A 83 7.25 27.92 13.83
N ARG A 84 6.13 27.33 14.25
CA ARG A 84 6.11 26.07 15.02
C ARG A 84 6.31 24.89 14.08
N ASP A 85 7.12 23.92 14.49
CA ASP A 85 7.32 22.69 13.74
C ASP A 85 6.01 21.88 13.72
N VAL A 86 5.52 21.53 12.51
CA VAL A 86 4.29 20.75 12.29
C VAL A 86 4.55 19.49 11.48
N ASP A 87 5.55 19.50 10.60
CA ASP A 87 5.99 18.39 9.75
C ASP A 87 4.80 17.60 9.13
N SER A 88 3.84 18.33 8.57
CA SER A 88 2.64 17.75 7.95
C SER A 88 2.81 17.60 6.44
N ILE A 89 2.25 16.54 5.86
CA ILE A 89 2.22 16.32 4.42
C ILE A 89 0.81 16.62 3.90
N GLU A 90 0.74 17.53 2.93
CA GLU A 90 -0.49 17.84 2.21
C GLU A 90 -0.56 17.00 0.94
N TYR A 91 -1.61 16.20 0.83
CA TYR A 91 -1.92 15.41 -0.36
C TYR A 91 -3.02 16.07 -1.18
N HIS A 92 -2.96 15.91 -2.49
CA HIS A 92 -4.05 16.32 -3.36
C HIS A 92 -5.30 15.45 -3.08
N PRO A 93 -6.55 16.02 -3.14
CA PRO A 93 -7.77 15.26 -2.87
C PRO A 93 -7.95 13.98 -3.69
N SER A 94 -7.36 13.91 -4.90
CA SER A 94 -7.34 12.67 -5.70
C SER A 94 -6.64 11.51 -4.99
N PHE A 95 -5.56 11.79 -4.25
CA PHE A 95 -4.87 10.76 -3.48
C PHE A 95 -5.76 10.23 -2.35
N THR A 96 -6.40 11.12 -1.60
CA THR A 96 -7.34 10.74 -0.52
C THR A 96 -8.54 9.95 -1.07
N GLU A 97 -9.03 10.28 -2.28
CA GLU A 97 -10.09 9.50 -2.92
C GLU A 97 -9.62 8.07 -3.25
N MET A 98 -8.39 7.90 -3.74
CA MET A 98 -7.81 6.57 -3.96
C MET A 98 -7.64 5.78 -2.65
N GLU A 99 -7.27 6.44 -1.54
CA GLU A 99 -7.25 5.82 -0.21
C GLU A 99 -8.64 5.34 0.22
N ARG A 100 -9.69 6.14 0.01
CA ARG A 100 -11.08 5.71 0.28
C ARG A 100 -11.50 4.50 -0.53
N ILE A 101 -11.05 4.40 -1.77
CA ILE A 101 -11.29 3.21 -2.61
C ILE A 101 -10.56 2.00 -2.01
N ALA A 102 -9.26 2.10 -1.75
CA ALA A 102 -8.46 0.96 -1.32
C ALA A 102 -8.80 0.46 0.10
N TYR A 103 -8.82 1.38 1.07
CA TYR A 103 -9.03 1.07 2.48
C TYR A 103 -10.51 1.00 2.86
N GLY A 104 -11.32 1.96 2.41
CA GLY A 104 -12.74 2.06 2.78
C GLY A 104 -13.61 1.10 1.94
N GLN A 105 -13.71 1.35 0.64
CA GLN A 105 -14.65 0.62 -0.21
C GLN A 105 -14.30 -0.86 -0.36
N PHE A 106 -13.03 -1.17 -0.64
CA PHE A 106 -12.62 -2.56 -0.87
C PHE A 106 -11.95 -3.21 0.35
N SER A 107 -11.62 -2.47 1.40
CA SER A 107 -11.03 -3.02 2.63
C SER A 107 -9.82 -3.93 2.38
N ILE A 108 -8.97 -3.61 1.39
CA ILE A 108 -7.90 -4.49 0.89
C ILE A 108 -6.93 -4.88 2.01
N HIS A 109 -6.59 -3.93 2.91
CA HIS A 109 -5.65 -4.12 4.01
C HIS A 109 -6.17 -5.07 5.09
N ARG A 110 -7.49 -5.20 5.25
CA ARG A 110 -8.09 -5.91 6.40
C ARG A 110 -8.90 -7.15 6.04
N MET A 111 -9.23 -7.37 4.76
CA MET A 111 -10.16 -8.43 4.34
C MET A 111 -9.72 -9.84 4.75
N SER A 112 -8.41 -10.09 4.93
CA SER A 112 -7.90 -11.37 5.44
C SER A 112 -7.71 -11.40 6.96
N HIS A 113 -8.14 -10.35 7.67
CA HIS A 113 -7.95 -10.21 9.10
C HIS A 113 -9.25 -10.17 9.90
N VAL A 114 -10.34 -9.78 9.27
CA VAL A 114 -11.65 -9.65 9.91
C VAL A 114 -12.74 -10.32 9.09
N ALA A 115 -13.77 -10.77 9.78
CA ALA A 115 -15.01 -11.24 9.15
C ALA A 115 -15.88 -10.06 8.67
N GLY A 116 -16.84 -10.33 7.81
CA GLY A 116 -17.86 -9.38 7.39
C GLY A 116 -17.53 -8.54 6.16
N VAL A 117 -16.30 -8.57 5.64
CA VAL A 117 -15.96 -7.86 4.40
C VAL A 117 -16.80 -8.45 3.26
N PHE A 118 -17.48 -7.60 2.51
CA PHE A 118 -18.46 -7.96 1.48
C PHE A 118 -19.56 -8.94 1.96
N GLY A 119 -19.84 -8.97 3.27
CA GLY A 119 -20.81 -9.89 3.87
C GLY A 119 -20.28 -11.32 4.06
N TRP A 120 -19.01 -11.60 3.79
CA TRP A 120 -18.41 -12.91 4.03
C TRP A 120 -18.23 -13.16 5.54
N PRO A 121 -18.67 -14.32 6.08
CA PRO A 121 -18.77 -14.54 7.54
C PRO A 121 -17.43 -14.74 8.25
N GLU A 122 -16.35 -14.92 7.52
CA GLU A 122 -15.00 -15.22 8.03
C GLU A 122 -13.97 -14.26 7.43
N PRO A 123 -12.75 -14.15 7.99
CA PRO A 123 -11.63 -13.51 7.27
C PRO A 123 -11.41 -14.21 5.93
N MET A 124 -11.28 -13.42 4.86
CA MET A 124 -11.10 -14.00 3.52
C MET A 124 -9.75 -14.68 3.36
N PRO A 125 -9.66 -15.76 2.58
CA PRO A 125 -8.38 -16.35 2.19
C PRO A 125 -7.44 -15.28 1.62
N PRO A 126 -6.13 -15.33 1.91
CA PRO A 126 -5.16 -14.33 1.42
C PRO A 126 -5.14 -14.15 -0.11
N LEU A 127 -5.51 -15.19 -0.86
CA LEU A 127 -5.63 -15.12 -2.32
C LEU A 127 -6.57 -13.99 -2.76
N ILE A 128 -7.66 -13.75 -2.03
CA ILE A 128 -8.64 -12.71 -2.38
C ILE A 128 -7.99 -11.32 -2.33
N LYS A 129 -7.30 -10.99 -1.23
CA LYS A 129 -6.62 -9.68 -1.14
C LYS A 129 -5.59 -9.48 -2.25
N TYR A 130 -4.85 -10.52 -2.63
CA TYR A 130 -3.88 -10.43 -3.73
C TYR A 130 -4.54 -10.20 -5.09
N ILE A 131 -5.73 -10.73 -5.31
CA ILE A 131 -6.52 -10.45 -6.52
C ILE A 131 -6.96 -8.97 -6.52
N PHE A 132 -7.44 -8.45 -5.39
CA PHE A 132 -7.82 -7.03 -5.29
C PHE A 132 -6.60 -6.11 -5.44
N GLN A 133 -5.47 -6.44 -4.84
CA GLN A 133 -4.21 -5.72 -5.05
C GLN A 133 -3.79 -5.74 -6.52
N TYR A 134 -3.85 -6.90 -7.17
CA TYR A 134 -3.51 -7.07 -8.59
C TYR A 134 -4.38 -6.19 -9.51
N LEU A 135 -5.68 -6.11 -9.26
CA LEU A 135 -6.58 -5.24 -10.02
C LEU A 135 -6.31 -3.77 -9.74
N PHE A 136 -6.10 -3.40 -8.47
CA PHE A 136 -5.86 -2.01 -8.07
C PHE A 136 -4.58 -1.45 -8.68
N VAL A 137 -3.48 -2.21 -8.66
CA VAL A 137 -2.16 -1.74 -9.14
C VAL A 137 -2.11 -1.49 -10.65
N GLN A 138 -3.07 -1.98 -11.40
CA GLN A 138 -3.17 -1.70 -12.83
C GLN A 138 -3.64 -0.26 -13.09
N GLY A 139 -4.41 0.34 -12.17
CA GLY A 139 -4.79 1.75 -12.23
C GLY A 139 -3.86 2.65 -11.42
N GLU A 140 -3.43 2.19 -10.23
CA GLU A 140 -2.53 2.95 -9.35
C GLU A 140 -1.65 2.02 -8.52
N PHE A 141 -0.34 2.16 -8.69
CA PHE A 141 0.65 1.27 -8.07
C PHE A 141 1.17 1.82 -6.73
N GLY A 142 1.38 3.13 -6.61
CA GLY A 142 2.09 3.74 -5.48
C GLY A 142 1.38 3.55 -4.15
N LEU A 143 0.06 3.76 -4.11
CA LEU A 143 -0.74 3.61 -2.90
C LEU A 143 -0.79 2.15 -2.40
N MET A 144 -0.57 1.16 -3.28
CA MET A 144 -0.59 -0.23 -2.84
C MET A 144 0.58 -0.57 -1.89
N CYS A 145 1.64 0.24 -1.88
CA CYS A 145 2.71 0.10 -0.89
C CYS A 145 2.19 0.26 0.55
N PRO A 146 1.63 1.42 0.99
CA PRO A 146 1.10 1.56 2.34
C PRO A 146 -0.08 0.61 2.64
N VAL A 147 -0.92 0.30 1.66
CA VAL A 147 -2.01 -0.69 1.84
C VAL A 147 -1.45 -2.06 2.18
N SER A 148 -0.44 -2.53 1.45
CA SER A 148 0.22 -3.82 1.71
C SER A 148 1.00 -3.80 3.03
N MET A 149 1.62 -2.68 3.38
CA MET A 149 2.34 -2.53 4.64
C MET A 149 1.38 -2.54 5.83
N THR A 150 0.20 -1.95 5.71
CA THR A 150 -0.83 -2.00 6.76
C THR A 150 -1.31 -3.43 6.99
N ASP A 151 -1.63 -4.18 5.93
CA ASP A 151 -1.96 -5.61 5.99
C ASP A 151 -0.85 -6.43 6.68
N THR A 152 0.39 -6.23 6.26
CA THR A 152 1.56 -6.92 6.84
C THR A 152 1.80 -6.50 8.28
N GLY A 153 1.64 -5.21 8.60
CA GLY A 153 1.76 -4.65 9.95
C GLY A 153 0.77 -5.28 10.92
N ILE A 154 -0.49 -5.45 10.50
CA ILE A 154 -1.51 -6.15 11.29
C ILE A 154 -1.05 -7.58 11.60
N THR A 155 -0.55 -8.30 10.60
CA THR A 155 -0.03 -9.66 10.77
C THR A 155 1.14 -9.69 11.77
N LEU A 156 2.09 -8.76 11.62
CA LEU A 156 3.27 -8.69 12.48
C LEU A 156 2.89 -8.38 13.92
N LEU A 157 2.04 -7.38 14.15
CA LEU A 157 1.60 -7.01 15.49
C LEU A 157 0.88 -8.16 16.20
N ARG A 158 0.01 -8.88 15.50
CA ARG A 158 -0.68 -10.04 16.07
C ARG A 158 0.26 -11.16 16.48
N ASN A 159 1.35 -11.36 15.74
CA ASN A 159 2.22 -12.51 15.93
C ASN A 159 3.45 -12.24 16.79
N THR A 160 3.90 -10.99 16.89
CA THR A 160 5.21 -10.66 17.48
C THR A 160 5.17 -9.61 18.57
N SER A 161 4.11 -8.79 18.67
CA SER A 161 4.02 -7.77 19.70
C SER A 161 3.49 -8.31 21.02
N THR A 162 3.69 -7.55 22.09
CA THR A 162 2.97 -7.79 23.33
C THR A 162 1.49 -7.45 23.18
N ARG A 163 0.64 -8.06 24.01
CA ARG A 163 -0.80 -7.81 23.94
C ARG A 163 -1.14 -6.33 24.07
N ASP A 164 -0.50 -5.62 24.98
CA ASP A 164 -0.73 -4.19 25.21
C ASP A 164 -0.45 -3.34 23.97
N VAL A 165 0.62 -3.67 23.21
CA VAL A 165 0.95 -3.01 21.96
C VAL A 165 -0.07 -3.35 20.88
N ALA A 166 -0.45 -4.62 20.77
CA ALA A 166 -1.45 -5.05 19.80
C ALA A 166 -2.80 -4.36 20.06
N ASP A 167 -3.29 -4.38 21.31
CA ASP A 167 -4.57 -3.78 21.73
C ASP A 167 -4.58 -2.27 21.47
N LYS A 168 -3.43 -1.60 21.56
CA LYS A 168 -3.31 -0.15 21.33
C LYS A 168 -3.50 0.25 19.88
N TYR A 169 -3.05 -0.54 18.92
CA TYR A 169 -2.95 -0.12 17.52
C TYR A 169 -3.88 -0.89 16.57
N LEU A 170 -4.17 -2.17 16.85
CA LEU A 170 -4.89 -3.03 15.90
C LEU A 170 -6.31 -2.54 15.59
N ALA A 171 -7.01 -1.93 16.53
CA ALA A 171 -8.39 -1.47 16.31
C ALA A 171 -8.43 -0.42 15.17
N GLN A 172 -7.51 0.56 15.21
CA GLN A 172 -7.41 1.59 14.20
C GLN A 172 -6.82 1.06 12.89
N MET A 173 -5.81 0.18 12.95
CA MET A 173 -5.25 -0.44 11.73
C MET A 173 -6.25 -1.32 10.98
N LEU A 174 -7.28 -1.80 11.64
CA LEU A 174 -8.37 -2.59 11.06
C LEU A 174 -9.59 -1.75 10.66
N SER A 175 -9.54 -0.43 10.82
CA SER A 175 -10.64 0.46 10.43
C SER A 175 -10.80 0.52 8.91
N ASP A 176 -12.04 0.58 8.42
CA ASP A 176 -12.39 0.95 7.05
C ASP A 176 -12.81 2.43 6.92
N ASP A 177 -12.91 3.12 8.03
CA ASP A 177 -13.03 4.58 8.05
C ASP A 177 -11.64 5.19 7.99
N ILE A 178 -11.31 5.83 6.87
CA ILE A 178 -9.99 6.42 6.64
C ILE A 178 -9.63 7.54 7.62
N GLU A 179 -10.61 8.19 8.24
CA GLU A 179 -10.39 9.22 9.25
C GLU A 179 -9.97 8.61 10.62
N GLN A 180 -10.23 7.31 10.82
CA GLN A 180 -9.86 6.55 12.02
C GLN A 180 -8.72 5.56 11.75
N LEU A 181 -8.37 5.37 10.48
CA LEU A 181 -7.40 4.38 10.06
C LEU A 181 -5.99 4.76 10.50
N TYR A 182 -5.28 3.81 11.11
CA TYR A 182 -3.83 3.88 11.28
C TYR A 182 -3.15 3.11 10.16
N ARG A 183 -2.43 3.83 9.30
CA ARG A 183 -1.61 3.24 8.24
C ARG A 183 -0.31 2.73 8.81
N CYS A 184 0.30 1.77 8.11
CA CYS A 184 1.60 1.24 8.49
C CYS A 184 2.63 1.45 7.40
N ALA A 185 3.83 1.84 7.81
CA ALA A 185 5.02 1.93 6.97
C ALA A 185 6.13 1.00 7.46
N GLN A 186 7.12 0.72 6.62
CA GLN A 186 8.25 -0.13 6.94
C GLN A 186 9.57 0.51 6.50
N PHE A 187 10.48 0.76 7.46
CA PHE A 187 11.77 1.37 7.23
C PHE A 187 12.89 0.43 7.63
N LEU A 188 13.51 -0.23 6.67
CA LEU A 188 14.60 -1.18 6.90
C LEU A 188 15.95 -0.64 6.43
N THR A 189 16.00 -0.14 5.19
CA THR A 189 17.20 0.28 4.49
C THR A 189 17.86 1.50 5.16
N GLU A 190 19.17 1.49 5.18
CA GLU A 190 20.03 2.64 5.52
C GLU A 190 21.00 2.91 4.38
N GLN A 191 21.63 4.07 4.34
CA GLN A 191 22.55 4.44 3.27
C GLN A 191 23.70 3.42 3.14
N GLY A 192 24.20 2.92 4.27
CA GLY A 192 25.27 1.91 4.34
C GLY A 192 24.80 0.46 4.37
N ALA A 193 23.48 0.20 4.46
CA ALA A 193 22.91 -1.12 4.67
C ALA A 193 21.61 -1.34 3.88
N GLY A 194 21.73 -1.91 2.70
CA GLY A 194 20.60 -2.34 1.86
C GLY A 194 20.30 -3.82 2.06
N SER A 195 20.84 -4.68 1.19
CA SER A 195 20.68 -6.14 1.31
C SER A 195 21.30 -6.71 2.57
N ASP A 196 22.36 -6.10 3.08
CA ASP A 196 22.99 -6.43 4.36
C ASP A 196 22.34 -5.66 5.52
N VAL A 197 21.13 -6.04 5.88
CA VAL A 197 20.40 -5.44 7.02
C VAL A 197 21.06 -5.75 8.38
N GLY A 198 22.00 -6.67 8.43
CA GLY A 198 22.80 -6.95 9.64
C GLY A 198 23.76 -5.81 9.99
N ASN A 199 24.07 -4.95 9.03
CA ASN A 199 25.04 -3.85 9.17
C ASN A 199 24.37 -2.48 9.39
N ILE A 200 23.14 -2.44 9.90
CA ILE A 200 22.41 -1.20 10.19
C ILE A 200 23.03 -0.43 11.35
N GLU A 201 23.02 0.89 11.24
CA GLU A 201 23.62 1.83 12.23
C GLU A 201 22.57 2.43 13.19
N VAL A 202 21.27 2.44 12.79
CA VAL A 202 20.17 2.88 13.65
C VAL A 202 20.14 2.06 14.93
N VAL A 203 20.01 2.71 16.08
CA VAL A 203 20.01 2.06 17.39
C VAL A 203 18.82 2.46 18.24
N ALA A 204 18.30 1.50 19.03
CA ALA A 204 17.33 1.75 20.06
C ALA A 204 18.01 1.85 21.43
N LYS A 205 17.69 2.91 22.21
CA LYS A 205 18.20 3.14 23.57
C LYS A 205 17.03 3.31 24.54
N PRO A 206 17.13 2.77 25.76
CA PRO A 206 16.13 3.04 26.79
C PRO A 206 16.26 4.49 27.28
N ASP A 207 15.12 5.14 27.49
CA ASP A 207 15.04 6.51 28.01
C ASP A 207 13.73 6.66 28.82
N GLY A 208 13.82 6.84 30.13
CA GLY A 208 12.66 7.11 31.00
C GLY A 208 11.54 6.06 30.94
N GLY A 209 11.86 4.77 30.74
CA GLY A 209 10.87 3.70 30.61
C GLY A 209 10.31 3.52 29.19
N GLN A 210 10.77 4.32 28.23
CA GLN A 210 10.48 4.21 26.82
C GLN A 210 11.73 3.85 26.04
N TRP A 211 11.55 3.44 24.78
CA TRP A 211 12.64 3.28 23.83
C TRP A 211 12.71 4.49 22.91
N ARG A 212 13.91 5.03 22.72
CA ARG A 212 14.17 6.06 21.70
C ARG A 212 15.06 5.48 20.61
N ILE A 213 14.78 5.91 19.38
CA ILE A 213 15.47 5.45 18.17
C ILE A 213 16.33 6.61 17.67
N PHE A 214 17.58 6.29 17.30
CA PHE A 214 18.57 7.25 16.82
C PHE A 214 19.20 6.73 15.55
N GLY A 215 19.24 7.56 14.51
CA GLY A 215 19.81 7.29 13.20
C GLY A 215 18.85 7.61 12.07
N ASP A 216 19.29 7.35 10.85
CA ASP A 216 18.57 7.68 9.64
C ASP A 216 18.16 6.40 8.89
N LYS A 217 16.98 6.42 8.29
CA LYS A 217 16.50 5.39 7.37
C LYS A 217 16.39 5.95 5.97
N TRP A 218 16.57 5.09 4.98
CA TRP A 218 16.57 5.41 3.56
C TRP A 218 15.41 4.73 2.85
N PHE A 219 14.89 5.32 1.77
CA PHE A 219 13.74 4.82 1.02
C PHE A 219 12.48 4.63 1.89
N CYS A 220 12.15 5.65 2.67
CA CYS A 220 11.00 5.66 3.55
C CYS A 220 9.74 6.08 2.79
N SER A 221 8.82 5.16 2.55
CA SER A 221 7.50 5.44 1.99
C SER A 221 6.49 5.68 3.10
N SER A 222 5.48 6.55 2.87
CA SER A 222 4.43 6.88 3.86
C SER A 222 5.02 7.31 5.20
N THR A 223 5.84 8.35 5.17
CA THR A 223 6.54 8.84 6.37
C THR A 223 5.62 9.46 7.41
N ASP A 224 4.38 9.74 7.04
CA ASP A 224 3.27 10.22 7.87
C ASP A 224 2.37 9.09 8.40
N ALA A 225 2.75 7.82 8.19
CA ALA A 225 2.00 6.69 8.73
C ALA A 225 2.05 6.68 10.27
N GLU A 226 0.92 6.32 10.89
CA GLU A 226 0.75 6.31 12.34
C GLU A 226 1.55 5.17 13.02
N VAL A 227 1.85 4.10 12.26
CA VAL A 227 2.65 2.96 12.73
C VAL A 227 3.81 2.72 11.78
N ILE A 228 5.02 2.72 12.32
CA ILE A 228 6.24 2.48 11.55
C ILE A 228 6.95 1.23 12.08
N LEU A 229 7.14 0.24 11.22
CA LEU A 229 7.94 -0.94 11.50
C LEU A 229 9.39 -0.68 11.06
N LEU A 230 10.32 -0.82 11.97
CA LEU A 230 11.73 -0.62 11.65
C LEU A 230 12.63 -1.57 12.42
N LEU A 231 13.84 -1.80 11.90
CA LEU A 231 14.90 -2.51 12.60
C LEU A 231 15.81 -1.50 13.31
N ALA A 232 15.97 -1.70 14.64
CA ALA A 232 16.88 -0.90 15.46
C ALA A 232 17.47 -1.80 16.55
N PRO A 233 18.70 -2.30 16.40
CA PRO A 233 19.39 -3.10 17.42
C PRO A 233 19.43 -2.35 18.75
N ARG A 234 19.27 -3.09 19.84
CA ARG A 234 19.58 -2.56 21.17
C ARG A 234 21.06 -2.33 21.27
N LYS A 235 21.51 -1.14 21.67
CA LYS A 235 22.93 -0.88 21.85
C LYS A 235 23.47 -1.77 22.96
N ALA A 236 24.38 -2.66 22.62
CA ALA A 236 25.42 -3.35 23.33
C ALA A 236 25.38 -4.88 23.18
N ARG A 237 25.64 -5.35 21.98
CA ARG A 237 26.59 -6.45 21.84
C ARG A 237 27.63 -5.98 20.86
N PRO A 238 28.92 -5.91 21.23
CA PRO A 238 29.94 -5.89 20.19
C PRO A 238 29.63 -7.11 19.32
N TRP A 239 29.42 -6.90 18.05
CA TRP A 239 29.38 -7.97 17.08
C TRP A 239 30.67 -8.76 17.29
N ALA A 240 30.58 -10.02 17.73
CA ALA A 240 31.75 -10.85 17.83
C ALA A 240 32.39 -10.88 16.44
N ALA A 241 33.61 -10.32 16.36
CA ALA A 241 34.42 -10.48 15.17
C ALA A 241 34.40 -11.95 14.81
N LYS A 242 33.99 -12.27 13.60
CA LYS A 242 34.18 -13.61 13.06
C LYS A 242 35.67 -13.78 12.91
N ASP A 243 36.28 -14.63 13.82
CA ASP A 243 37.59 -15.19 13.61
C ASP A 243 37.61 -16.05 12.33
#